data_31873ed0f0ba05ffeb603d38b3ec1606
#
_entry.id   31873ed0f0ba05ffeb603d38b3ec1606
#
_cell.length_a   1.000
_cell.length_b   1.000
_cell.length_c   1.000
_cell.angle_alpha   90.00
_cell.angle_beta   90.00
_cell.angle_gamma   90.00
#
_symmetry.space_group_name_H-M   'P 1'
#
loop_
_entity.id
_entity.type
_entity.pdbx_description
1 polymer ?
#
loop_
_entity_poly.entity_id
_entity_poly.type
_entity_poly.pdbx_seq_one_letter_code
_entity_poly.pdbx_strand_id
1 'polypeptide(L)'
;MRKYIRFIDGFRRFHKVRMQPQEAAALARTFIKNRVAAREGNFLNLVSKGIFNYPRSPYRKMLDPRKITLNDLKAWVSRDGLEGALRTLESEGVYFNVEEFKGRVPVRRNGVHFQCHEKMFDNPFVSQVYEVRSGATRSAGTRVRIDFDYLHQRSLYDALLLDIHGCLTAPVANWFPVFPGAPGINSSLRFAHIGNPVRRWFSQVDEKGLKIGWEKKWGKKLIYVLSRIYGNPLAPAEYADLNQAQKVAEWVSQMLGEHPRCVVYTFAASAARICMAAADANLNIKGAKFLVTGEPLTPQKRHEIEAAGASAVPVYGISEAGVIAAGCNLPHEASDHCHLYKDTTAIIPHQCDVPYTDATVESYLFTNILYESPKILLNADMGDYGNLESAVCNCGFGEVGFDTALSGIRSYEKLTGEGVTFVNTDFVWIIEKKLPEMFGGASTDYQLVEEEGRNGIPHLRLLVSPRVGKVDEARVAETFLKYLKGAEAQSWGEAGTVMWSQSGAIRVTREIPMATASGKILPFYLLKPQKNPIRVTPHTTGGAYGISSAKNEETSAERNVSAIGS
;
A
#
# COMPACT_ATOMS: atom_id res chain seq x y z
N MET A 1 -32.97 8.70 2.18
CA MET A 1 -33.17 9.28 3.53
C MET A 1 -32.52 8.46 4.64
N ARG A 2 -32.81 7.16 4.83
CA ARG A 2 -32.21 6.30 5.88
C ARG A 2 -30.68 6.26 5.89
N LYS A 3 -30.01 6.29 4.73
CA LYS A 3 -28.53 6.29 4.59
C LYS A 3 -27.91 7.55 5.21
N TYR A 4 -28.48 8.71 4.92
CA TYR A 4 -27.99 10.00 5.47
C TYR A 4 -28.21 10.13 6.98
N ILE A 5 -29.35 9.62 7.50
CA ILE A 5 -29.63 9.62 8.94
C ILE A 5 -28.60 8.76 9.68
N ARG A 6 -28.29 7.56 9.17
CA ARG A 6 -27.26 6.68 9.73
C ARG A 6 -25.86 7.33 9.69
N PHE A 7 -25.57 8.03 8.58
CA PHE A 7 -24.30 8.76 8.45
C PHE A 7 -24.19 9.85 9.53
N ILE A 8 -25.19 10.70 9.66
CA ILE A 8 -25.20 11.80 10.65
C ILE A 8 -25.09 11.27 12.07
N ASP A 9 -25.83 10.22 12.41
CA ASP A 9 -25.80 9.60 13.74
C ASP A 9 -24.44 8.95 14.03
N GLY A 10 -23.86 8.21 13.08
CA GLY A 10 -22.53 7.63 13.21
C GLY A 10 -21.45 8.70 13.32
N PHE A 11 -21.52 9.76 12.51
CA PHE A 11 -20.60 10.89 12.56
C PHE A 11 -20.68 11.62 13.91
N ARG A 12 -21.90 11.85 14.42
CA ARG A 12 -22.14 12.44 15.75
C ARG A 12 -21.51 11.58 16.84
N ARG A 13 -21.73 10.26 16.83
CA ARG A 13 -21.16 9.35 17.84
C ARG A 13 -19.64 9.35 17.78
N PHE A 14 -19.06 9.27 16.59
CA PHE A 14 -17.61 9.31 16.36
C PHE A 14 -16.98 10.62 16.90
N HIS A 15 -17.61 11.77 16.67
CA HIS A 15 -17.09 13.07 17.11
C HIS A 15 -17.37 13.41 18.58
N LYS A 16 -18.33 12.72 19.23
CA LYS A 16 -18.55 12.89 20.67
C LYS A 16 -17.43 12.32 21.52
N VAL A 17 -16.78 11.26 21.03
CA VAL A 17 -15.64 10.65 21.71
C VAL A 17 -14.41 11.45 21.32
N ARG A 18 -13.99 12.37 22.17
CA ARG A 18 -12.74 13.12 22.01
C ARG A 18 -11.73 12.55 22.98
N MET A 19 -10.63 12.07 22.44
CA MET A 19 -9.49 11.64 23.24
C MET A 19 -8.48 12.78 23.31
N GLN A 20 -7.79 12.89 24.44
CA GLN A 20 -6.53 13.63 24.45
C GLN A 20 -5.43 12.76 23.83
N PRO A 21 -4.42 13.36 23.15
CA PRO A 21 -3.41 12.56 22.47
C PRO A 21 -2.73 11.50 23.36
N GLN A 22 -2.38 11.85 24.60
CA GLN A 22 -1.74 10.94 25.56
C GLN A 22 -2.68 9.82 26.00
N GLU A 23 -3.95 10.11 26.21
CA GLU A 23 -4.97 9.11 26.54
C GLU A 23 -5.17 8.15 25.35
N ALA A 24 -5.19 8.68 24.12
CA ALA A 24 -5.31 7.89 22.90
C ALA A 24 -4.12 6.92 22.74
N ALA A 25 -2.90 7.36 23.00
CA ALA A 25 -1.71 6.53 22.93
C ALA A 25 -1.69 5.44 24.00
N ALA A 26 -2.06 5.75 25.24
CA ALA A 26 -2.16 4.79 26.34
C ALA A 26 -3.26 3.74 26.06
N LEU A 27 -4.43 4.18 25.61
CA LEU A 27 -5.53 3.31 25.19
C LEU A 27 -5.12 2.40 24.03
N ALA A 28 -4.41 2.96 23.02
CA ALA A 28 -3.92 2.21 21.86
C ALA A 28 -3.01 1.05 22.28
N ARG A 29 -2.05 1.27 23.17
CA ARG A 29 -1.14 0.22 23.67
C ARG A 29 -1.91 -0.92 24.32
N THR A 30 -2.85 -0.61 25.22
CA THR A 30 -3.67 -1.62 25.91
C THR A 30 -4.60 -2.34 24.93
N PHE A 31 -5.27 -1.59 24.06
CA PHE A 31 -6.18 -2.12 23.06
C PHE A 31 -5.47 -3.11 22.13
N ILE A 32 -4.33 -2.72 21.57
CA ILE A 32 -3.56 -3.53 20.62
C ILE A 32 -2.98 -4.78 21.30
N LYS A 33 -2.40 -4.67 22.51
CA LYS A 33 -1.92 -5.83 23.28
C LYS A 33 -3.02 -6.87 23.49
N ASN A 34 -4.21 -6.44 23.89
CA ASN A 34 -5.35 -7.33 24.10
C ASN A 34 -5.80 -7.99 22.78
N ARG A 35 -5.76 -7.26 21.67
CA ARG A 35 -6.10 -7.81 20.36
C ARG A 35 -5.07 -8.81 19.84
N VAL A 36 -3.78 -8.55 20.05
CA VAL A 36 -2.71 -9.51 19.73
C VAL A 36 -2.91 -10.80 20.52
N ALA A 37 -3.19 -10.70 21.82
CA ALA A 37 -3.46 -11.86 22.67
C ALA A 37 -4.73 -12.63 22.24
N ALA A 38 -5.75 -11.95 21.74
CA ALA A 38 -6.99 -12.56 21.28
C ALA A 38 -7.03 -12.89 19.77
N ARG A 39 -5.89 -12.80 19.07
CA ARG A 39 -5.78 -12.82 17.61
C ARG A 39 -6.46 -14.01 16.95
N GLU A 40 -6.18 -15.20 17.41
CA GLU A 40 -6.72 -16.46 16.88
C GLU A 40 -8.23 -16.57 17.13
N GLY A 41 -8.67 -16.19 18.33
CA GLY A 41 -10.09 -16.12 18.67
C GLY A 41 -10.86 -15.12 17.82
N ASN A 42 -10.27 -13.95 17.55
CA ASN A 42 -10.85 -12.92 16.67
C ASN A 42 -10.97 -13.45 15.23
N PHE A 43 -9.93 -14.12 14.70
CA PHE A 43 -9.97 -14.77 13.40
C PHE A 43 -11.09 -15.82 13.33
N LEU A 44 -11.13 -16.75 14.28
CA LEU A 44 -12.14 -17.81 14.31
C LEU A 44 -13.57 -17.25 14.42
N ASN A 45 -13.77 -16.17 15.18
CA ASN A 45 -15.05 -15.49 15.25
C ASN A 45 -15.44 -14.85 13.91
N LEU A 46 -14.50 -14.17 13.22
CA LEU A 46 -14.74 -13.56 11.93
C LEU A 46 -15.09 -14.59 10.86
N VAL A 47 -14.32 -15.66 10.73
CA VAL A 47 -14.57 -16.71 9.73
C VAL A 47 -15.84 -17.51 10.06
N SER A 48 -16.11 -17.79 11.34
CA SER A 48 -17.35 -18.42 11.76
C SER A 48 -18.58 -17.66 11.28
N LYS A 49 -18.63 -16.36 11.57
CA LYS A 49 -19.78 -15.51 11.22
C LYS A 49 -19.81 -15.13 9.74
N GLY A 50 -18.66 -14.76 9.17
CA GLY A 50 -18.58 -14.16 7.84
C GLY A 50 -18.34 -15.14 6.72
N ILE A 51 -17.97 -16.39 7.02
CA ILE A 51 -17.75 -17.44 6.05
C ILE A 51 -18.65 -18.63 6.31
N PHE A 52 -18.48 -19.35 7.43
CA PHE A 52 -19.21 -20.60 7.68
C PHE A 52 -20.72 -20.39 7.91
N ASN A 53 -21.11 -19.36 8.63
CA ASN A 53 -22.51 -19.00 8.87
C ASN A 53 -23.07 -17.99 7.85
N TYR A 54 -22.33 -17.72 6.76
CA TYR A 54 -22.75 -16.81 5.70
C TYR A 54 -22.81 -17.54 4.34
N PRO A 55 -23.97 -18.07 3.92
CA PRO A 55 -24.10 -18.90 2.72
C PRO A 55 -23.67 -18.21 1.42
N ARG A 56 -23.65 -16.86 1.37
CA ARG A 56 -23.23 -16.08 0.21
C ARG A 56 -21.72 -15.85 0.13
N SER A 57 -20.95 -16.33 1.11
CA SER A 57 -19.49 -16.20 1.08
C SER A 57 -18.91 -16.97 -0.11
N PRO A 58 -18.04 -16.36 -0.93
CA PRO A 58 -17.39 -17.05 -2.04
C PRO A 58 -16.49 -18.21 -1.55
N TYR A 59 -15.97 -18.13 -0.34
CA TYR A 59 -15.15 -19.16 0.29
C TYR A 59 -15.90 -20.48 0.51
N ARG A 60 -17.21 -20.43 0.74
CA ARG A 60 -18.04 -21.64 0.89
C ARG A 60 -17.96 -22.55 -0.33
N LYS A 61 -17.87 -21.96 -1.54
CA LYS A 61 -17.73 -22.72 -2.79
C LYS A 61 -16.43 -23.51 -2.89
N MET A 62 -15.42 -23.15 -2.10
CA MET A 62 -14.15 -23.88 -2.02
C MET A 62 -14.08 -24.82 -0.81
N LEU A 63 -14.65 -24.43 0.32
CA LEU A 63 -14.62 -25.20 1.57
C LEU A 63 -15.59 -26.40 1.53
N ASP A 64 -16.83 -26.18 1.07
CA ASP A 64 -17.89 -27.21 1.11
C ASP A 64 -17.56 -28.47 0.28
N PRO A 65 -17.04 -28.38 -0.96
CA PRO A 65 -16.66 -29.57 -1.73
C PRO A 65 -15.53 -30.39 -1.10
N ARG A 66 -14.68 -29.73 -0.30
CA ARG A 66 -13.56 -30.34 0.44
C ARG A 66 -13.98 -30.85 1.82
N LYS A 67 -15.25 -30.63 2.20
CA LYS A 67 -15.79 -30.96 3.52
C LYS A 67 -15.00 -30.30 4.68
N ILE A 68 -14.33 -29.18 4.41
CA ILE A 68 -13.62 -28.43 5.45
C ILE A 68 -14.64 -27.69 6.30
N THR A 69 -14.65 -28.02 7.59
CA THR A 69 -15.57 -27.45 8.57
C THR A 69 -14.91 -26.39 9.45
N LEU A 70 -15.71 -25.63 10.20
CA LEU A 70 -15.18 -24.72 11.21
C LEU A 70 -14.39 -25.48 12.30
N ASN A 71 -14.76 -26.71 12.61
CA ASN A 71 -14.04 -27.51 13.62
C ASN A 71 -12.65 -27.94 13.12
N ASP A 72 -12.52 -28.27 11.85
CA ASP A 72 -11.20 -28.55 11.25
C ASP A 72 -10.31 -27.32 11.34
N LEU A 73 -10.84 -26.16 10.98
CA LEU A 73 -10.10 -24.90 11.06
C LEU A 73 -9.69 -24.57 12.51
N LYS A 74 -10.57 -24.79 13.49
CA LYS A 74 -10.23 -24.61 14.92
C LYS A 74 -9.11 -25.56 15.35
N ALA A 75 -9.16 -26.82 14.91
CA ALA A 75 -8.14 -27.82 15.21
C ALA A 75 -6.78 -27.42 14.61
N TRP A 76 -6.75 -26.93 13.36
CA TRP A 76 -5.53 -26.46 12.69
C TRP A 76 -4.95 -25.23 13.39
N VAL A 77 -5.78 -24.23 13.74
CA VAL A 77 -5.33 -23.04 14.47
C VAL A 77 -4.76 -23.44 15.85
N SER A 78 -5.41 -24.36 16.56
CA SER A 78 -4.92 -24.80 17.87
C SER A 78 -3.61 -25.60 17.80
N ARG A 79 -3.38 -26.34 16.70
CA ARG A 79 -2.19 -27.18 16.50
C ARG A 79 -1.00 -26.40 15.93
N ASP A 80 -1.25 -25.58 14.90
CA ASP A 80 -0.21 -25.00 14.05
C ASP A 80 -0.17 -23.45 14.11
N GLY A 81 -1.03 -22.85 14.92
CA GLY A 81 -1.26 -21.41 14.95
C GLY A 81 -2.05 -20.92 13.71
N LEU A 82 -2.32 -19.62 13.66
CA LEU A 82 -3.11 -19.03 12.58
C LEU A 82 -2.43 -19.19 11.21
N GLU A 83 -1.15 -18.85 11.09
CA GLU A 83 -0.42 -18.94 9.82
C GLU A 83 -0.29 -20.38 9.32
N GLY A 84 -0.11 -21.35 10.23
CA GLY A 84 -0.11 -22.77 9.89
C GLY A 84 -1.45 -23.23 9.33
N ALA A 85 -2.56 -22.82 9.93
CA ALA A 85 -3.91 -23.09 9.43
C ALA A 85 -4.17 -22.45 8.06
N LEU A 86 -3.66 -21.22 7.84
CA LEU A 86 -3.77 -20.54 6.54
C LEU A 86 -2.96 -21.24 5.45
N ARG A 87 -1.76 -21.76 5.74
CA ARG A 87 -0.98 -22.60 4.80
C ARG A 87 -1.69 -23.91 4.48
N THR A 88 -2.33 -24.53 5.47
CA THR A 88 -3.16 -25.73 5.23
C THR A 88 -4.33 -25.41 4.28
N LEU A 89 -5.02 -24.29 4.49
CA LEU A 89 -6.08 -23.86 3.57
C LEU A 89 -5.54 -23.57 2.16
N GLU A 90 -4.38 -22.95 2.06
CA GLU A 90 -3.73 -22.63 0.78
C GLU A 90 -3.37 -23.92 0.02
N SER A 91 -2.75 -24.91 0.68
CA SER A 91 -2.42 -26.21 0.08
C SER A 91 -3.66 -26.99 -0.38
N GLU A 92 -4.80 -26.83 0.31
CA GLU A 92 -6.11 -27.33 -0.11
C GLU A 92 -6.72 -26.51 -1.28
N GLY A 93 -6.05 -25.47 -1.76
CA GLY A 93 -6.52 -24.60 -2.84
C GLY A 93 -7.58 -23.58 -2.38
N VAL A 94 -7.66 -23.28 -1.08
CA VAL A 94 -8.57 -22.27 -0.54
C VAL A 94 -7.84 -20.93 -0.48
N TYR A 95 -7.76 -20.26 -1.61
CA TYR A 95 -7.24 -18.92 -1.79
C TYR A 95 -7.83 -18.28 -3.04
N PHE A 96 -7.67 -16.97 -3.19
CA PHE A 96 -8.01 -16.24 -4.40
C PHE A 96 -6.79 -15.48 -4.89
N ASN A 97 -6.47 -15.64 -6.18
CA ASN A 97 -5.55 -14.73 -6.83
C ASN A 97 -6.28 -13.42 -7.19
N VAL A 98 -5.52 -12.40 -7.54
CA VAL A 98 -6.06 -11.06 -7.78
C VAL A 98 -7.04 -11.03 -8.98
N GLU A 99 -6.80 -11.81 -10.04
CA GLU A 99 -7.67 -11.87 -11.21
C GLU A 99 -9.04 -12.52 -10.88
N GLU A 100 -9.02 -13.56 -10.06
CA GLU A 100 -10.23 -14.21 -9.54
C GLU A 100 -10.99 -13.30 -8.58
N PHE A 101 -10.29 -12.62 -7.67
CA PHE A 101 -10.87 -11.66 -6.73
C PHE A 101 -11.56 -10.50 -7.45
N LYS A 102 -10.92 -9.97 -8.50
CA LYS A 102 -11.49 -8.92 -9.35
C LYS A 102 -12.60 -9.41 -10.29
N GLY A 103 -12.75 -10.73 -10.42
CA GLY A 103 -13.74 -11.35 -11.30
C GLY A 103 -13.40 -11.31 -12.78
N ARG A 104 -12.14 -11.15 -13.12
CA ARG A 104 -11.64 -11.15 -14.51
C ARG A 104 -11.53 -12.55 -15.07
N VAL A 105 -11.18 -13.51 -14.23
CA VAL A 105 -11.14 -14.94 -14.56
C VAL A 105 -11.98 -15.73 -13.56
N PRO A 106 -12.55 -16.90 -13.98
CA PRO A 106 -13.21 -17.79 -13.05
C PRO A 106 -12.20 -18.55 -12.19
N VAL A 107 -12.59 -18.85 -10.94
CA VAL A 107 -11.85 -19.80 -10.08
C VAL A 107 -11.92 -21.19 -10.71
N ARG A 108 -10.76 -21.80 -10.96
CA ARG A 108 -10.64 -23.16 -11.54
C ARG A 108 -9.52 -23.91 -10.84
N ARG A 109 -9.86 -24.71 -9.82
CA ARG A 109 -8.88 -25.57 -9.15
C ARG A 109 -9.55 -26.68 -8.36
N ASN A 110 -8.89 -27.85 -8.29
CA ASN A 110 -9.32 -28.98 -7.47
C ASN A 110 -10.80 -29.34 -7.65
N GLY A 111 -11.29 -29.38 -8.92
CA GLY A 111 -12.67 -29.72 -9.25
C GLY A 111 -13.71 -28.64 -9.02
N VAL A 112 -13.30 -27.46 -8.54
CA VAL A 112 -14.20 -26.33 -8.33
C VAL A 112 -14.11 -25.37 -9.53
N HIS A 113 -15.29 -24.94 -10.05
CA HIS A 113 -15.39 -23.96 -11.13
C HIS A 113 -16.53 -22.98 -10.85
N PHE A 114 -16.20 -21.70 -10.63
CA PHE A 114 -17.21 -20.65 -10.47
C PHE A 114 -16.63 -19.26 -10.75
N GLN A 115 -17.52 -18.33 -11.09
CA GLN A 115 -17.20 -16.91 -11.21
C GLN A 115 -17.45 -16.20 -9.88
N CYS A 116 -16.54 -15.32 -9.50
CA CYS A 116 -16.74 -14.38 -8.39
C CYS A 116 -16.47 -12.94 -8.84
N HIS A 117 -16.67 -12.00 -7.96
CA HIS A 117 -16.36 -10.60 -8.14
C HIS A 117 -16.15 -9.91 -6.79
N GLU A 118 -15.44 -8.79 -6.76
CA GLU A 118 -15.00 -8.08 -5.55
C GLU A 118 -16.09 -7.79 -4.50
N LYS A 119 -17.36 -7.64 -4.93
CA LYS A 119 -18.48 -7.35 -4.03
C LYS A 119 -18.88 -8.54 -3.17
N MET A 120 -18.53 -9.76 -3.60
CA MET A 120 -18.83 -10.97 -2.83
C MET A 120 -17.99 -11.06 -1.55
N PHE A 121 -16.89 -10.32 -1.49
CA PHE A 121 -16.00 -10.24 -0.33
C PHE A 121 -16.36 -9.11 0.63
N ASP A 122 -17.38 -8.29 0.33
CA ASP A 122 -17.82 -7.23 1.23
C ASP A 122 -18.21 -7.83 2.59
N ASN A 123 -17.71 -7.23 3.66
CA ASN A 123 -18.09 -7.63 5.01
C ASN A 123 -19.57 -7.29 5.27
N PRO A 124 -20.44 -8.29 5.50
CA PRO A 124 -21.88 -8.06 5.68
C PRO A 124 -22.22 -7.36 7.00
N PHE A 125 -21.31 -7.33 7.95
CA PHE A 125 -21.50 -6.76 9.29
C PHE A 125 -21.14 -5.28 9.36
N VAL A 126 -20.36 -4.78 8.39
CA VAL A 126 -19.98 -3.37 8.34
C VAL A 126 -21.16 -2.52 7.90
N SER A 127 -21.54 -1.57 8.74
CA SER A 127 -22.56 -0.59 8.40
C SER A 127 -22.00 0.37 7.34
N GLN A 128 -22.61 0.40 6.16
CA GLN A 128 -22.16 1.28 5.09
C GLN A 128 -22.43 2.74 5.45
N VAL A 129 -21.39 3.48 5.81
CA VAL A 129 -21.46 4.92 6.06
C VAL A 129 -21.08 5.69 4.81
N TYR A 130 -19.94 5.39 4.21
CA TYR A 130 -19.52 5.92 2.91
C TYR A 130 -18.68 4.91 2.15
N GLU A 131 -18.60 5.10 0.84
CA GLU A 131 -17.79 4.29 -0.04
C GLU A 131 -16.57 5.06 -0.51
N VAL A 132 -15.43 4.38 -0.49
CA VAL A 132 -14.22 4.81 -1.15
C VAL A 132 -13.84 3.80 -2.22
N ARG A 133 -13.02 4.22 -3.17
CA ARG A 133 -12.51 3.33 -4.21
C ARG A 133 -11.00 3.33 -4.19
N SER A 134 -10.39 2.18 -4.42
CA SER A 134 -8.94 2.08 -4.62
C SER A 134 -8.52 2.86 -5.86
N GLY A 135 -7.26 3.29 -5.88
CA GLY A 135 -6.69 4.07 -6.98
C GLY A 135 -6.41 3.25 -8.24
N ALA A 136 -7.33 2.42 -8.71
CA ALA A 136 -7.14 1.65 -9.95
C ALA A 136 -7.73 2.38 -11.16
N THR A 137 -7.02 2.37 -12.28
CA THR A 137 -7.36 3.11 -13.50
C THR A 137 -8.24 2.33 -14.46
N ARG A 138 -8.20 1.01 -14.45
CA ARG A 138 -8.90 0.15 -15.43
C ARG A 138 -10.26 -0.36 -14.98
N SER A 139 -10.46 -0.48 -13.70
CA SER A 139 -11.76 -0.76 -13.12
C SER A 139 -12.17 0.44 -12.30
N ALA A 140 -13.45 0.55 -11.98
CA ALA A 140 -13.94 1.57 -11.07
C ALA A 140 -13.23 1.56 -9.68
N GLY A 141 -12.04 0.97 -9.56
CA GLY A 141 -11.30 0.70 -8.34
C GLY A 141 -12.04 -0.26 -7.41
N THR A 142 -11.34 -1.00 -6.56
CA THR A 142 -12.04 -1.82 -5.57
C THR A 142 -12.88 -0.92 -4.69
N ARG A 143 -14.17 -1.20 -4.63
CA ARG A 143 -15.09 -0.49 -3.75
C ARG A 143 -14.92 -0.98 -2.32
N VAL A 144 -14.72 -0.04 -1.43
CA VAL A 144 -14.53 -0.30 0.00
C VAL A 144 -15.57 0.47 0.81
N ARG A 145 -16.25 -0.20 1.71
CA ARG A 145 -17.20 0.39 2.65
C ARG A 145 -16.49 0.73 3.93
N ILE A 146 -16.63 1.96 4.36
CA ILE A 146 -16.01 2.45 5.61
C ILE A 146 -17.13 2.88 6.56
N ASP A 147 -17.01 2.47 7.82
CA ASP A 147 -17.85 2.98 8.90
C ASP A 147 -17.01 3.69 9.97
N PHE A 148 -17.69 4.28 10.95
CA PHE A 148 -17.04 5.05 12.00
C PHE A 148 -16.41 4.17 13.07
N ASP A 149 -16.89 2.94 13.27
CA ASP A 149 -16.29 1.98 14.22
C ASP A 149 -14.92 1.54 13.68
N TYR A 150 -14.82 1.30 12.37
CA TYR A 150 -13.54 1.07 11.71
C TYR A 150 -12.58 2.26 11.85
N LEU A 151 -13.06 3.50 11.62
CA LEU A 151 -12.23 4.69 11.77
C LEU A 151 -11.78 4.90 13.21
N HIS A 152 -12.64 4.65 14.19
CA HIS A 152 -12.30 4.70 15.61
C HIS A 152 -11.14 3.75 15.94
N GLN A 153 -11.27 2.49 15.55
CA GLN A 153 -10.20 1.52 15.79
C GLN A 153 -8.91 1.91 15.07
N ARG A 154 -8.99 2.32 13.80
CA ARG A 154 -7.80 2.76 13.03
C ARG A 154 -7.12 3.98 13.62
N SER A 155 -7.86 4.88 14.28
CA SER A 155 -7.27 6.06 14.93
C SER A 155 -6.35 5.70 16.10
N LEU A 156 -6.56 4.57 16.78
CA LEU A 156 -5.67 4.08 17.84
C LEU A 156 -4.30 3.65 17.30
N TYR A 157 -4.25 3.06 16.09
CA TYR A 157 -2.97 2.74 15.44
C TYR A 157 -2.23 4.00 15.01
N ASP A 158 -2.96 5.04 14.56
CA ASP A 158 -2.34 6.34 14.28
C ASP A 158 -1.78 6.98 15.58
N ALA A 159 -2.50 6.89 16.71
CA ALA A 159 -2.01 7.39 17.99
C ALA A 159 -0.71 6.67 18.42
N LEU A 160 -0.67 5.33 18.31
CA LEU A 160 0.53 4.55 18.62
C LEU A 160 1.68 4.93 17.68
N LEU A 161 1.43 5.06 16.39
CA LEU A 161 2.43 5.44 15.39
C LEU A 161 3.03 6.81 15.71
N LEU A 162 2.19 7.81 15.97
CA LEU A 162 2.66 9.16 16.31
C LEU A 162 3.42 9.18 17.64
N ASP A 163 3.00 8.40 18.62
CA ASP A 163 3.66 8.30 19.93
C ASP A 163 5.06 7.69 19.80
N ILE A 164 5.20 6.55 19.10
CA ILE A 164 6.49 5.88 18.82
C ILE A 164 7.49 6.85 18.17
N HIS A 165 7.00 7.73 17.29
CA HIS A 165 7.85 8.71 16.61
C HIS A 165 8.01 10.04 17.35
N GLY A 166 7.45 10.16 18.56
CA GLY A 166 7.46 11.39 19.36
C GLY A 166 6.77 12.58 18.67
N CYS A 167 5.71 12.27 17.91
CA CYS A 167 4.95 13.25 17.12
C CYS A 167 3.49 13.38 17.56
N LEU A 168 3.14 12.87 18.74
CA LEU A 168 1.77 12.74 19.21
C LEU A 168 1.00 14.07 19.25
N THR A 169 1.71 15.17 19.52
CA THR A 169 1.15 16.55 19.55
C THR A 169 1.77 17.46 18.48
N ALA A 170 2.61 16.93 17.60
CA ALA A 170 3.22 17.70 16.52
C ALA A 170 2.17 18.20 15.53
N PRO A 171 2.34 19.40 14.94
CA PRO A 171 1.46 19.85 13.86
C PRO A 171 1.48 18.89 12.69
N VAL A 172 0.28 18.57 12.18
CA VAL A 172 0.10 17.60 11.08
C VAL A 172 -0.47 18.31 9.86
N ALA A 173 0.10 18.06 8.69
CA ALA A 173 -0.52 18.37 7.41
C ALA A 173 -0.76 17.10 6.58
N ASN A 174 -1.76 17.16 5.70
CA ASN A 174 -1.96 16.20 4.62
C ASN A 174 -1.56 16.83 3.27
N TRP A 175 -0.94 16.03 2.41
CA TRP A 175 -0.77 16.40 1.01
C TRP A 175 -1.25 15.26 0.10
N PHE A 176 -2.57 15.20 -0.07
CA PHE A 176 -3.28 14.18 -0.86
C PHE A 176 -4.39 14.82 -1.68
N PRO A 177 -4.77 14.23 -2.84
CA PRO A 177 -5.97 14.65 -3.55
C PRO A 177 -7.20 14.51 -2.63
N VAL A 178 -8.15 15.43 -2.76
CA VAL A 178 -9.42 15.32 -2.03
C VAL A 178 -10.27 14.19 -2.59
N PHE A 179 -10.29 14.07 -3.91
CA PHE A 179 -10.99 13.04 -4.66
C PHE A 179 -10.06 12.44 -5.71
N PRO A 180 -10.36 11.20 -6.06
CA PRO A 180 -11.46 10.31 -5.71
C PRO A 180 -11.16 9.40 -4.52
N GLY A 181 -9.94 9.41 -4.00
CA GLY A 181 -9.54 8.62 -2.86
C GLY A 181 -9.97 9.19 -1.53
N ALA A 182 -9.73 8.43 -0.48
CA ALA A 182 -10.08 8.85 0.86
C ALA A 182 -8.88 9.00 1.83
N PRO A 183 -7.61 8.87 1.43
CA PRO A 183 -6.53 8.95 2.42
C PRO A 183 -6.55 10.28 3.18
N GLY A 184 -6.73 11.40 2.49
CA GLY A 184 -6.77 12.73 3.11
C GLY A 184 -7.96 12.93 4.06
N ILE A 185 -9.19 12.53 3.67
CA ILE A 185 -10.35 12.71 4.54
C ILE A 185 -10.35 11.71 5.70
N ASN A 186 -9.94 10.45 5.45
CA ASN A 186 -9.87 9.43 6.49
C ASN A 186 -8.83 9.78 7.55
N SER A 187 -7.63 10.22 7.15
CA SER A 187 -6.59 10.66 8.09
C SER A 187 -7.02 11.90 8.86
N SER A 188 -7.67 12.87 8.20
CA SER A 188 -8.19 14.07 8.89
C SER A 188 -9.20 13.71 9.97
N LEU A 189 -10.10 12.76 9.71
CA LEU A 189 -11.06 12.29 10.70
C LEU A 189 -10.37 11.54 11.86
N ARG A 190 -9.44 10.63 11.55
CA ARG A 190 -8.73 9.83 12.55
C ARG A 190 -7.83 10.68 13.44
N PHE A 191 -7.06 11.60 12.87
CA PHE A 191 -6.20 12.51 13.65
C PHE A 191 -7.00 13.47 14.52
N ALA A 192 -8.14 13.98 14.03
CA ALA A 192 -9.05 14.78 14.84
C ALA A 192 -9.64 13.97 16.01
N HIS A 193 -9.91 12.67 15.80
CA HIS A 193 -10.47 11.78 16.82
C HIS A 193 -9.51 11.53 18.00
N ILE A 194 -8.20 11.47 17.75
CA ILE A 194 -7.16 11.30 18.76
C ILE A 194 -6.65 12.63 19.34
N GLY A 195 -7.35 13.74 19.11
CA GLY A 195 -7.01 15.04 19.68
C GLY A 195 -5.86 15.79 18.98
N ASN A 196 -5.35 15.31 17.85
CA ASN A 196 -4.34 15.99 17.04
C ASN A 196 -4.85 16.23 15.61
N PRO A 197 -5.79 17.18 15.40
CA PRO A 197 -6.38 17.42 14.09
C PRO A 197 -5.35 17.88 13.06
N VAL A 198 -5.54 17.48 11.81
CA VAL A 198 -4.78 18.01 10.68
C VAL A 198 -4.96 19.52 10.61
N ARG A 199 -3.86 20.27 10.73
CA ARG A 199 -3.88 21.75 10.71
C ARG A 199 -4.02 22.30 9.30
N ARG A 200 -3.46 21.63 8.29
CA ARG A 200 -3.54 22.04 6.89
C ARG A 200 -3.64 20.85 5.95
N TRP A 201 -4.49 20.98 4.96
CA TRP A 201 -4.64 19.97 3.92
C TRP A 201 -4.35 20.57 2.55
N PHE A 202 -3.24 20.18 1.96
CA PHE A 202 -2.89 20.48 0.59
C PHE A 202 -3.46 19.43 -0.35
N SER A 203 -4.09 19.85 -1.44
CA SER A 203 -4.64 18.95 -2.46
C SER A 203 -3.82 19.04 -3.75
N GLN A 204 -3.29 17.91 -4.17
CA GLN A 204 -2.50 17.79 -5.41
C GLN A 204 -3.35 18.00 -6.68
N VAL A 205 -4.66 17.97 -6.56
CA VAL A 205 -5.58 18.10 -7.70
C VAL A 205 -6.62 19.20 -7.41
N ASP A 206 -6.84 20.07 -8.40
CA ASP A 206 -7.91 21.07 -8.33
C ASP A 206 -9.26 20.38 -8.58
N GLU A 207 -10.16 20.50 -7.60
CA GLU A 207 -11.52 19.95 -7.69
C GLU A 207 -12.37 20.58 -8.81
N LYS A 208 -12.04 21.82 -9.21
CA LYS A 208 -12.78 22.52 -10.27
C LYS A 208 -12.61 21.86 -11.63
N GLY A 209 -11.45 21.21 -11.85
CA GLY A 209 -11.14 20.48 -13.08
C GLY A 209 -11.69 19.06 -13.15
N LEU A 210 -12.24 18.52 -12.04
CA LEU A 210 -12.72 17.14 -11.98
C LEU A 210 -14.23 17.04 -12.20
N LYS A 211 -14.67 16.08 -13.01
CA LYS A 211 -16.08 15.68 -13.15
C LYS A 211 -16.56 14.88 -11.92
N ILE A 212 -16.71 15.56 -10.80
CA ILE A 212 -17.16 14.95 -9.54
C ILE A 212 -18.68 14.98 -9.48
N GLY A 213 -19.31 13.80 -9.33
CA GLY A 213 -20.76 13.69 -9.13
C GLY A 213 -21.27 14.55 -7.97
N TRP A 214 -22.43 15.14 -8.12
CA TRP A 214 -23.06 16.03 -7.13
C TRP A 214 -23.17 15.40 -5.74
N GLU A 215 -23.44 14.08 -5.66
CA GLU A 215 -23.53 13.36 -4.38
C GLU A 215 -22.23 13.41 -3.57
N LYS A 216 -21.07 13.27 -4.24
CA LYS A 216 -19.75 13.35 -3.59
C LYS A 216 -19.46 14.79 -3.13
N LYS A 217 -19.81 15.80 -3.94
CA LYS A 217 -19.66 17.22 -3.57
C LYS A 217 -20.50 17.56 -2.34
N TRP A 218 -21.76 17.10 -2.30
CA TRP A 218 -22.65 17.28 -1.14
C TRP A 218 -22.17 16.49 0.07
N GLY A 219 -21.74 15.25 -0.10
CA GLY A 219 -21.18 14.44 1.00
C GLY A 219 -19.99 15.12 1.65
N LYS A 220 -19.08 15.69 0.86
CA LYS A 220 -17.94 16.47 1.36
C LYS A 220 -18.41 17.70 2.13
N LYS A 221 -19.32 18.52 1.57
CA LYS A 221 -19.87 19.69 2.27
C LYS A 221 -20.51 19.30 3.61
N LEU A 222 -21.26 18.20 3.62
CA LEU A 222 -21.89 17.70 4.84
C LEU A 222 -20.85 17.34 5.90
N ILE A 223 -19.77 16.66 5.55
CA ILE A 223 -18.67 16.32 6.47
C ILE A 223 -18.07 17.59 7.08
N TYR A 224 -17.76 18.60 6.28
CA TYR A 224 -17.23 19.87 6.79
C TYR A 224 -18.21 20.62 7.70
N VAL A 225 -19.48 20.66 7.37
CA VAL A 225 -20.52 21.30 8.20
C VAL A 225 -20.67 20.55 9.52
N LEU A 226 -20.79 19.23 9.48
CA LEU A 226 -20.93 18.40 10.67
C LEU A 226 -19.68 18.48 11.57
N SER A 227 -18.47 18.50 10.98
CA SER A 227 -17.24 18.64 11.76
C SER A 227 -17.19 19.94 12.56
N ARG A 228 -17.72 21.04 12.00
CA ARG A 228 -17.85 22.32 12.71
C ARG A 228 -18.91 22.28 13.79
N ILE A 229 -20.10 21.71 13.49
CA ILE A 229 -21.21 21.60 14.45
C ILE A 229 -20.79 20.76 15.67
N TYR A 230 -20.06 19.67 15.44
CA TYR A 230 -19.61 18.79 16.52
C TYR A 230 -18.24 19.19 17.09
N GLY A 231 -17.72 20.36 16.69
CA GLY A 231 -16.62 21.04 17.34
C GLY A 231 -15.21 20.48 17.05
N ASN A 232 -15.06 19.71 15.97
CA ASN A 232 -13.77 19.29 15.43
C ASN A 232 -13.67 19.68 13.95
N PRO A 233 -13.54 20.97 13.63
CA PRO A 233 -13.53 21.44 12.25
C PRO A 233 -12.34 20.85 11.48
N LEU A 234 -12.65 20.17 10.38
CA LEU A 234 -11.62 19.67 9.48
C LEU A 234 -11.04 20.85 8.67
N ALA A 235 -9.72 20.83 8.44
CA ALA A 235 -9.05 21.81 7.58
C ALA A 235 -9.61 21.70 6.15
N PRO A 236 -9.98 22.82 5.51
CA PRO A 236 -10.36 22.80 4.11
C PRO A 236 -9.15 22.45 3.24
N ALA A 237 -9.40 21.73 2.14
CA ALA A 237 -8.33 21.41 1.21
C ALA A 237 -7.96 22.66 0.39
N GLU A 238 -6.67 22.98 0.36
CA GLU A 238 -6.06 24.03 -0.43
C GLU A 238 -5.33 23.40 -1.63
N TYR A 239 -5.54 23.93 -2.82
CA TYR A 239 -4.86 23.43 -4.00
C TYR A 239 -3.36 23.74 -3.95
N ALA A 240 -2.55 22.69 -4.05
CA ALA A 240 -1.11 22.72 -4.23
C ALA A 240 -0.71 21.49 -5.05
N ASP A 241 -0.49 21.68 -6.34
CA ASP A 241 -0.05 20.59 -7.23
C ASP A 241 1.39 20.14 -6.95
N LEU A 242 1.84 19.13 -7.68
CA LEU A 242 3.17 18.56 -7.48
C LEU A 242 4.31 19.56 -7.77
N ASN A 243 4.08 20.55 -8.65
CA ASN A 243 5.04 21.61 -8.95
C ASN A 243 5.03 22.71 -7.88
N GLN A 244 4.04 22.72 -7.01
CA GLN A 244 3.91 23.67 -5.89
C GLN A 244 4.36 23.06 -4.55
N ALA A 245 5.23 22.06 -4.58
CA ALA A 245 5.79 21.41 -3.39
C ALA A 245 6.43 22.44 -2.42
N GLN A 246 6.92 23.57 -2.94
CA GLN A 246 7.47 24.66 -2.14
C GLN A 246 6.47 25.22 -1.13
N LYS A 247 5.17 25.33 -1.46
CA LYS A 247 4.13 25.79 -0.51
C LYS A 247 4.04 24.87 0.71
N VAL A 248 4.22 23.56 0.49
CA VAL A 248 4.22 22.58 1.58
C VAL A 248 5.51 22.69 2.38
N ALA A 249 6.66 22.87 1.72
CA ALA A 249 7.96 23.06 2.36
C ALA A 249 7.98 24.33 3.22
N GLU A 250 7.41 25.43 2.76
CA GLU A 250 7.27 26.69 3.51
C GLU A 250 6.45 26.50 4.79
N TRP A 251 5.31 25.78 4.69
CA TRP A 251 4.51 25.47 5.87
C TRP A 251 5.27 24.57 6.86
N VAL A 252 5.99 23.56 6.38
CA VAL A 252 6.83 22.68 7.22
C VAL A 252 7.90 23.51 7.93
N SER A 253 8.61 24.36 7.21
CA SER A 253 9.66 25.22 7.77
C SER A 253 9.10 26.18 8.82
N GLN A 254 7.93 26.78 8.58
CA GLN A 254 7.23 27.63 9.55
C GLN A 254 6.90 26.83 10.83
N MET A 255 6.30 25.64 10.69
CA MET A 255 5.92 24.83 11.85
C MET A 255 7.14 24.38 12.67
N LEU A 256 8.26 24.10 12.02
CA LEU A 256 9.51 23.76 12.72
C LEU A 256 10.19 24.95 13.39
N GLY A 257 9.87 26.18 13.00
CA GLY A 257 10.24 27.40 13.75
C GLY A 257 9.49 27.54 15.09
N GLU A 258 8.31 26.95 15.19
CA GLU A 258 7.43 27.04 16.37
C GLU A 258 7.41 25.74 17.20
N HIS A 259 7.70 24.59 16.57
CA HIS A 259 7.56 23.26 17.15
C HIS A 259 8.82 22.42 16.88
N PRO A 260 9.24 21.54 17.79
CA PRO A 260 10.43 20.70 17.58
C PRO A 260 10.26 19.65 16.48
N ARG A 261 9.03 19.35 16.10
CA ARG A 261 8.66 18.36 15.06
C ARG A 261 7.40 18.80 14.33
N CYS A 262 7.31 18.36 13.07
CA CYS A 262 6.15 18.55 12.20
C CYS A 262 5.92 17.27 11.41
N VAL A 263 4.68 16.92 11.15
CA VAL A 263 4.31 15.70 10.41
C VAL A 263 3.62 16.07 9.11
N VAL A 264 4.02 15.47 8.00
CA VAL A 264 3.28 15.51 6.74
C VAL A 264 2.92 14.09 6.33
N TYR A 265 1.63 13.82 6.16
CA TYR A 265 1.16 12.55 5.62
C TYR A 265 0.93 12.69 4.13
N THR A 266 1.66 11.90 3.32
CA THR A 266 1.70 12.05 1.86
C THR A 266 2.20 10.77 1.15
N PHE A 267 2.39 10.84 -0.18
CA PHE A 267 3.07 9.79 -0.95
C PHE A 267 4.59 9.89 -0.83
N ALA A 268 5.32 8.79 -1.05
CA ALA A 268 6.77 8.77 -0.88
C ALA A 268 7.49 9.71 -1.88
N ALA A 269 7.08 9.72 -3.15
CA ALA A 269 7.62 10.65 -4.14
C ALA A 269 7.28 12.11 -3.80
N SER A 270 6.08 12.36 -3.30
CA SER A 270 5.68 13.70 -2.88
C SER A 270 6.51 14.20 -1.69
N ALA A 271 6.87 13.33 -0.74
CA ALA A 271 7.77 13.70 0.36
C ALA A 271 9.16 14.09 -0.17
N ALA A 272 9.74 13.32 -1.10
CA ALA A 272 11.00 13.67 -1.75
C ALA A 272 10.91 15.02 -2.48
N ARG A 273 9.79 15.32 -3.17
CA ARG A 273 9.57 16.64 -3.82
C ARG A 273 9.55 17.80 -2.84
N ILE A 274 8.94 17.62 -1.65
CA ILE A 274 8.96 18.64 -0.59
C ILE A 274 10.40 18.91 -0.17
N CYS A 275 11.22 17.87 0.01
CA CYS A 275 12.61 18.01 0.41
C CYS A 275 13.45 18.72 -0.66
N MET A 276 13.27 18.37 -1.93
CA MET A 276 13.92 19.06 -3.05
C MET A 276 13.53 20.54 -3.11
N ALA A 277 12.22 20.84 -3.04
CA ALA A 277 11.72 22.21 -3.05
C ALA A 277 12.22 23.02 -1.84
N ALA A 278 12.39 22.38 -0.68
CA ALA A 278 12.98 23.03 0.50
C ALA A 278 14.45 23.37 0.28
N ALA A 279 15.23 22.46 -0.34
CA ALA A 279 16.62 22.70 -0.67
C ALA A 279 16.76 23.85 -1.69
N ASP A 280 15.97 23.84 -2.75
CA ASP A 280 15.97 24.89 -3.79
C ASP A 280 15.62 26.28 -3.23
N ALA A 281 14.72 26.33 -2.24
CA ALA A 281 14.27 27.56 -1.60
C ALA A 281 15.05 27.92 -0.31
N ASN A 282 16.12 27.15 0.03
CA ASN A 282 16.90 27.32 1.28
C ASN A 282 16.03 27.31 2.56
N LEU A 283 15.00 26.48 2.60
CA LEU A 283 14.10 26.32 3.74
C LEU A 283 14.63 25.24 4.70
N ASN A 284 14.63 25.54 5.99
CA ASN A 284 15.00 24.54 7.00
C ASN A 284 13.79 23.64 7.33
N ILE A 285 13.91 22.36 6.99
CA ILE A 285 12.92 21.33 7.31
C ILE A 285 13.47 20.21 8.19
N LYS A 286 14.63 20.47 8.85
CA LYS A 286 15.27 19.50 9.76
C LYS A 286 14.35 19.18 10.95
N GLY A 287 14.04 17.89 11.12
CA GLY A 287 13.10 17.40 12.14
C GLY A 287 11.69 17.11 11.63
N ALA A 288 11.40 17.41 10.35
CA ALA A 288 10.16 16.99 9.72
C ALA A 288 10.06 15.46 9.65
N LYS A 289 8.85 14.93 9.85
CA LYS A 289 8.54 13.52 9.66
C LYS A 289 7.48 13.36 8.57
N PHE A 290 7.84 12.57 7.58
CA PHE A 290 6.93 12.23 6.48
C PHE A 290 6.35 10.83 6.74
N LEU A 291 5.05 10.74 7.04
CA LEU A 291 4.34 9.46 6.98
C LEU A 291 4.04 9.19 5.50
N VAL A 292 4.70 8.19 4.93
CA VAL A 292 4.64 7.96 3.48
C VAL A 292 3.90 6.67 3.15
N THR A 293 2.96 6.74 2.19
CA THR A 293 2.11 5.62 1.80
C THR A 293 1.85 5.61 0.29
N GLY A 294 1.16 4.57 -0.19
CA GLY A 294 0.60 4.48 -1.53
C GLY A 294 1.58 4.09 -2.63
N GLU A 295 2.86 4.10 -2.34
CA GLU A 295 3.94 3.67 -3.24
C GLU A 295 5.17 3.24 -2.43
N PRO A 296 6.11 2.48 -3.03
CA PRO A 296 7.32 2.04 -2.34
C PRO A 296 8.19 3.21 -1.87
N LEU A 297 8.67 3.13 -0.62
CA LEU A 297 9.74 3.98 -0.12
C LEU A 297 11.08 3.33 -0.50
N THR A 298 11.61 3.70 -1.66
CA THR A 298 12.89 3.18 -2.15
C THR A 298 14.08 3.75 -1.36
N PRO A 299 15.26 3.10 -1.39
CA PRO A 299 16.46 3.63 -0.74
C PRO A 299 16.80 5.06 -1.21
N GLN A 300 16.61 5.35 -2.50
CA GLN A 300 16.89 6.67 -3.04
C GLN A 300 15.94 7.74 -2.50
N LYS A 301 14.61 7.47 -2.45
CA LYS A 301 13.64 8.40 -1.85
C LYS A 301 13.95 8.66 -0.38
N ARG A 302 14.31 7.60 0.37
CA ARG A 302 14.72 7.74 1.77
C ARG A 302 15.96 8.63 1.89
N HIS A 303 16.97 8.39 1.06
CA HIS A 303 18.18 9.19 1.04
C HIS A 303 17.92 10.68 0.78
N GLU A 304 17.09 11.01 -0.23
CA GLU A 304 16.71 12.39 -0.54
C GLU A 304 16.00 13.08 0.65
N ILE A 305 15.14 12.36 1.33
CA ILE A 305 14.43 12.87 2.52
C ILE A 305 15.40 13.08 3.69
N GLU A 306 16.30 12.13 3.95
CA GLU A 306 17.28 12.21 5.02
C GLU A 306 18.35 13.26 4.77
N ALA A 307 18.76 13.47 3.51
CA ALA A 307 19.68 14.53 3.12
C ALA A 307 19.16 15.93 3.44
N ALA A 308 17.83 16.13 3.42
CA ALA A 308 17.19 17.38 3.86
C ALA A 308 17.05 17.51 5.40
N GLY A 309 17.59 16.55 6.18
CA GLY A 309 17.47 16.52 7.63
C GLY A 309 16.09 16.08 8.15
N ALA A 310 15.23 15.58 7.27
CA ALA A 310 13.92 15.04 7.59
C ALA A 310 13.99 13.51 7.75
N SER A 311 12.86 12.86 8.03
CA SER A 311 12.78 11.40 8.09
C SER A 311 11.48 10.89 7.50
N ALA A 312 11.54 9.74 6.81
CA ALA A 312 10.39 9.05 6.25
C ALA A 312 9.99 7.86 7.13
N VAL A 313 8.69 7.72 7.34
CA VAL A 313 8.07 6.60 8.06
C VAL A 313 7.15 5.88 7.06
N PRO A 314 7.51 4.68 6.59
CA PRO A 314 6.67 3.94 5.66
C PRO A 314 5.38 3.50 6.36
N VAL A 315 4.26 3.63 5.64
CA VAL A 315 2.92 3.21 6.07
C VAL A 315 2.34 2.36 4.95
N TYR A 316 2.30 1.06 5.15
CA TYR A 316 1.81 0.13 4.15
C TYR A 316 0.36 -0.23 4.38
N GLY A 317 -0.40 -0.24 3.31
CA GLY A 317 -1.81 -0.60 3.36
C GLY A 317 -2.39 -0.96 2.01
N ILE A 318 -3.42 -1.78 2.04
CA ILE A 318 -4.25 -2.14 0.89
C ILE A 318 -5.67 -1.63 1.12
N SER A 319 -6.35 -1.25 0.05
CA SER A 319 -7.71 -0.67 0.17
C SER A 319 -8.68 -1.62 0.87
N GLU A 320 -8.53 -2.91 0.67
CA GLU A 320 -9.39 -3.99 1.14
C GLU A 320 -9.26 -4.28 2.65
N ALA A 321 -8.11 -3.89 3.25
CA ALA A 321 -7.81 -4.09 4.68
C ALA A 321 -7.45 -2.78 5.41
N GLY A 322 -7.15 -1.70 4.68
CA GLY A 322 -6.64 -0.44 5.22
C GLY A 322 -5.13 -0.48 5.48
N VAL A 323 -4.64 0.33 6.40
CA VAL A 323 -3.23 0.30 6.82
C VAL A 323 -2.99 -0.97 7.62
N ILE A 324 -2.01 -1.76 7.22
CA ILE A 324 -1.71 -3.07 7.80
C ILE A 324 -0.29 -3.18 8.38
N ALA A 325 0.58 -2.21 8.08
CA ALA A 325 1.92 -2.15 8.66
C ALA A 325 2.45 -0.71 8.68
N ALA A 326 3.39 -0.42 9.57
CA ALA A 326 4.12 0.84 9.59
C ALA A 326 5.54 0.68 10.14
N GLY A 327 6.42 1.59 9.71
CA GLY A 327 7.80 1.69 10.17
C GLY A 327 7.90 2.20 11.60
N CYS A 328 8.86 1.69 12.37
CA CYS A 328 9.16 2.18 13.71
C CYS A 328 10.26 3.26 13.69
N ASN A 329 10.58 3.75 14.88
CA ASN A 329 11.56 4.82 15.08
C ASN A 329 13.01 4.33 15.20
N LEU A 330 13.26 3.03 15.13
CA LEU A 330 14.60 2.45 15.15
C LEU A 330 15.14 2.31 13.71
N PRO A 331 16.47 2.37 13.52
CA PRO A 331 17.07 2.19 12.22
C PRO A 331 16.96 0.74 11.74
N HIS A 332 16.73 0.56 10.45
CA HIS A 332 16.68 -0.73 9.76
C HIS A 332 17.40 -0.63 8.41
N GLU A 333 17.96 -1.76 7.95
CA GLU A 333 18.65 -1.81 6.64
C GLU A 333 17.70 -1.51 5.48
N ALA A 334 16.51 -2.13 5.50
CA ALA A 334 15.52 -1.91 4.46
C ALA A 334 14.85 -0.53 4.61
N SER A 335 14.79 0.22 3.52
CA SER A 335 14.21 1.57 3.49
C SER A 335 12.71 1.59 3.85
N ASP A 336 12.00 0.51 3.55
CA ASP A 336 10.55 0.35 3.73
C ASP A 336 10.19 -0.68 4.81
N HIS A 337 11.11 -0.95 5.75
CA HIS A 337 10.85 -1.84 6.87
C HIS A 337 9.62 -1.41 7.67
N CYS A 338 8.65 -2.31 7.83
CA CYS A 338 7.38 -2.09 8.53
C CYS A 338 7.06 -3.23 9.48
N HIS A 339 6.56 -2.94 10.67
CA HIS A 339 5.93 -3.92 11.56
C HIS A 339 4.50 -4.22 11.09
N LEU A 340 4.20 -5.50 10.86
CA LEU A 340 2.85 -5.95 10.53
C LEU A 340 1.93 -5.79 11.74
N TYR A 341 0.78 -5.17 11.55
CA TYR A 341 -0.32 -5.11 12.52
C TYR A 341 -1.02 -6.47 12.57
N LYS A 342 -0.31 -7.47 13.14
CA LYS A 342 -0.70 -8.89 13.12
C LYS A 342 -2.04 -9.18 13.80
N ASP A 343 -2.55 -8.27 14.59
CA ASP A 343 -3.88 -8.34 15.20
C ASP A 343 -5.02 -7.95 14.26
N THR A 344 -4.70 -7.30 13.13
CA THR A 344 -5.67 -6.91 12.11
C THR A 344 -5.60 -7.75 10.85
N THR A 345 -4.41 -8.24 10.52
CA THR A 345 -4.14 -8.94 9.25
C THR A 345 -3.09 -10.03 9.48
N ALA A 346 -3.33 -11.21 8.94
CA ALA A 346 -2.32 -12.24 8.75
C ALA A 346 -1.86 -12.25 7.30
N ILE A 347 -0.60 -12.59 7.07
CA ILE A 347 0.01 -12.74 5.75
C ILE A 347 0.79 -14.05 5.73
N ILE A 348 0.60 -14.83 4.64
CA ILE A 348 1.45 -15.96 4.32
C ILE A 348 2.05 -15.76 2.92
N PRO A 349 3.27 -16.24 2.66
CA PRO A 349 3.85 -16.21 1.32
C PRO A 349 3.19 -17.26 0.42
N HIS A 350 3.09 -16.94 -0.87
CA HIS A 350 2.52 -17.81 -1.91
C HIS A 350 3.31 -17.67 -3.21
N GLN A 351 3.74 -18.78 -3.79
CA GLN A 351 4.42 -18.77 -5.08
C GLN A 351 3.43 -18.43 -6.20
N CYS A 352 3.73 -17.38 -6.93
CA CYS A 352 2.90 -16.86 -8.00
C CYS A 352 3.72 -16.53 -9.24
N ASP A 353 3.23 -16.96 -10.41
CA ASP A 353 3.81 -16.57 -11.69
C ASP A 353 3.42 -15.13 -12.02
N VAL A 354 4.40 -14.32 -12.35
CA VAL A 354 4.15 -12.93 -12.77
C VAL A 354 3.58 -12.93 -14.18
N PRO A 355 2.37 -12.38 -14.39
CA PRO A 355 1.76 -12.34 -15.71
C PRO A 355 2.69 -11.73 -16.77
N TYR A 356 2.74 -12.34 -17.96
CA TYR A 356 3.52 -11.88 -19.12
C TYR A 356 5.05 -11.90 -18.93
N THR A 357 5.56 -12.63 -17.92
CA THR A 357 7.00 -12.83 -17.70
C THR A 357 7.30 -14.29 -17.41
N ASP A 358 8.58 -14.68 -17.44
CA ASP A 358 9.04 -16.00 -16.99
C ASP A 358 9.47 -15.97 -15.49
N ALA A 359 9.05 -14.94 -14.74
CA ALA A 359 9.43 -14.73 -13.35
C ALA A 359 8.35 -15.23 -12.40
N THR A 360 8.79 -15.84 -11.31
CA THR A 360 7.98 -16.22 -10.16
C THR A 360 8.30 -15.30 -8.99
N VAL A 361 7.30 -14.92 -8.19
CA VAL A 361 7.48 -14.16 -6.96
C VAL A 361 6.79 -14.86 -5.80
N GLU A 362 7.26 -14.59 -4.59
CA GLU A 362 6.51 -14.92 -3.38
C GLU A 362 5.53 -13.80 -3.08
N SER A 363 4.30 -13.90 -3.59
CA SER A 363 3.24 -12.95 -3.31
C SER A 363 2.70 -13.08 -1.89
N TYR A 364 1.99 -12.08 -1.44
CA TYR A 364 1.31 -12.08 -0.15
C TYR A 364 -0.13 -12.55 -0.27
N LEU A 365 -0.51 -13.59 0.46
CA LEU A 365 -1.91 -13.92 0.71
C LEU A 365 -2.36 -13.24 2.00
N PHE A 366 -3.32 -12.33 1.88
CA PHE A 366 -3.86 -11.55 2.98
C PHE A 366 -5.08 -12.23 3.60
N THR A 367 -5.12 -12.23 4.93
CA THR A 367 -6.28 -12.66 5.71
C THR A 367 -6.62 -11.60 6.73
N ASN A 368 -7.84 -11.06 6.68
CA ASN A 368 -8.31 -10.09 7.66
C ASN A 368 -8.72 -10.77 8.97
N ILE A 369 -8.37 -10.15 10.08
CA ILE A 369 -8.69 -10.60 11.44
C ILE A 369 -9.64 -9.61 12.11
N LEU A 370 -9.50 -8.32 11.77
CA LEU A 370 -10.33 -7.25 12.29
C LEU A 370 -11.78 -7.42 11.83
N TYR A 371 -12.72 -7.53 12.78
CA TYR A 371 -14.14 -7.74 12.48
C TYR A 371 -14.76 -6.59 11.68
N GLU A 372 -14.29 -5.38 11.89
CA GLU A 372 -14.70 -4.15 11.20
C GLU A 372 -14.01 -3.93 9.86
N SER A 373 -13.16 -4.85 9.41
CA SER A 373 -12.51 -4.76 8.10
C SER A 373 -13.57 -4.62 6.99
N PRO A 374 -13.32 -3.76 6.00
CA PRO A 374 -14.28 -3.50 4.93
C PRO A 374 -14.68 -4.73 4.12
N LYS A 375 -13.74 -5.67 3.97
CA LYS A 375 -13.93 -6.94 3.26
C LYS A 375 -13.51 -8.10 4.15
N ILE A 376 -14.05 -9.28 3.87
CA ILE A 376 -13.58 -10.54 4.47
C ILE A 376 -12.59 -11.16 3.48
N LEU A 377 -11.32 -11.13 3.85
CA LEU A 377 -10.23 -11.76 3.13
C LEU A 377 -9.79 -13.01 3.90
N LEU A 378 -9.62 -14.12 3.19
CA LEU A 378 -9.02 -15.37 3.67
C LEU A 378 -8.11 -15.87 2.55
N ASN A 379 -6.79 -15.79 2.73
CA ASN A 379 -5.82 -16.13 1.70
C ASN A 379 -6.13 -15.45 0.35
N ALA A 380 -6.26 -14.14 0.32
CA ALA A 380 -6.52 -13.38 -0.90
C ALA A 380 -5.27 -12.65 -1.36
N ASP A 381 -4.81 -12.92 -2.57
CA ASP A 381 -3.71 -12.18 -3.21
C ASP A 381 -4.21 -10.83 -3.75
N MET A 382 -3.48 -9.77 -3.44
CA MET A 382 -3.78 -8.41 -3.87
C MET A 382 -2.74 -7.84 -4.84
N GLY A 383 -1.84 -8.68 -5.32
CA GLY A 383 -0.81 -8.33 -6.30
C GLY A 383 0.46 -7.75 -5.67
N ASP A 384 0.66 -7.85 -4.37
CA ASP A 384 1.82 -7.34 -3.68
C ASP A 384 2.73 -8.50 -3.19
N TYR A 385 4.05 -8.26 -3.18
CA TYR A 385 5.08 -9.19 -2.72
C TYR A 385 6.18 -8.45 -1.98
N GLY A 386 7.04 -9.18 -1.27
CA GLY A 386 8.18 -8.65 -0.53
C GLY A 386 8.70 -9.68 0.48
N ASN A 387 9.58 -9.23 1.37
CA ASN A 387 10.10 -10.07 2.43
C ASN A 387 9.12 -10.06 3.62
N LEU A 388 8.90 -11.24 4.19
CA LEU A 388 8.13 -11.44 5.42
C LEU A 388 9.03 -12.19 6.41
N GLU A 389 9.34 -11.58 7.54
CA GLU A 389 10.29 -12.13 8.50
C GLU A 389 9.85 -11.93 9.95
N SER A 390 10.31 -12.80 10.85
CA SER A 390 10.16 -12.58 12.27
C SER A 390 11.10 -11.48 12.72
N ALA A 391 10.59 -10.49 13.44
CA ALA A 391 11.34 -9.32 13.87
C ALA A 391 11.19 -9.10 15.38
N VAL A 392 12.24 -9.42 16.13
CA VAL A 392 12.35 -8.99 17.52
C VAL A 392 12.87 -7.55 17.52
N CYS A 393 12.02 -6.60 17.89
CA CYS A 393 12.35 -5.18 17.91
C CYS A 393 11.95 -4.55 19.24
N ASN A 394 12.87 -3.83 19.87
CA ASN A 394 12.64 -3.13 21.14
C ASN A 394 11.96 -1.75 20.93
N CYS A 395 11.21 -1.57 19.85
CA CYS A 395 10.42 -0.38 19.58
C CYS A 395 9.01 -0.49 20.19
N GLY A 396 8.27 0.61 20.20
CA GLY A 396 6.90 0.60 20.71
C GLY A 396 5.93 -0.33 19.97
N PHE A 397 6.22 -0.74 18.73
CA PHE A 397 5.46 -1.80 18.04
C PHE A 397 5.80 -3.18 18.60
N GLY A 398 7.09 -3.47 18.86
CA GLY A 398 7.50 -4.71 19.53
C GLY A 398 6.90 -4.85 20.92
N GLU A 399 6.82 -3.75 21.69
CA GLU A 399 6.20 -3.73 23.02
C GLU A 399 4.73 -4.15 23.03
N VAL A 400 3.99 -3.92 21.95
CA VAL A 400 2.58 -4.33 21.81
C VAL A 400 2.44 -5.71 21.16
N GLY A 401 3.56 -6.38 20.81
CA GLY A 401 3.59 -7.74 20.28
C GLY A 401 3.60 -7.82 18.75
N PHE A 402 3.98 -6.77 18.04
CA PHE A 402 4.17 -6.83 16.58
C PHE A 402 5.58 -7.32 16.26
N ASP A 403 5.72 -8.64 16.17
CA ASP A 403 6.96 -9.40 16.01
C ASP A 403 7.20 -9.90 14.57
N THR A 404 6.45 -9.38 13.63
CA THR A 404 6.55 -9.70 12.20
C THR A 404 6.83 -8.43 11.42
N ALA A 405 7.83 -8.49 10.54
CA ALA A 405 8.22 -7.39 9.68
C ALA A 405 7.99 -7.68 8.21
N LEU A 406 7.72 -6.62 7.47
CA LEU A 406 7.64 -6.57 6.01
C LEU A 406 8.71 -5.63 5.49
N SER A 407 9.36 -5.99 4.39
CA SER A 407 10.31 -5.13 3.68
C SER A 407 10.38 -5.47 2.19
N GLY A 408 10.97 -4.57 1.40
CA GLY A 408 11.07 -4.77 -0.04
C GLY A 408 9.70 -4.87 -0.73
N ILE A 409 8.70 -4.19 -0.19
CA ILE A 409 7.31 -4.31 -0.63
C ILE A 409 7.16 -3.73 -2.03
N ARG A 410 6.69 -4.54 -2.98
CA ARG A 410 6.47 -4.19 -4.39
C ARG A 410 5.16 -4.81 -4.88
N SER A 411 4.70 -4.35 -6.04
CA SER A 411 3.57 -4.96 -6.72
C SER A 411 4.02 -5.58 -8.04
N TYR A 412 3.53 -6.78 -8.34
CA TYR A 412 3.83 -7.45 -9.61
C TYR A 412 2.77 -7.19 -10.69
N GLU A 413 1.65 -6.57 -10.32
CA GLU A 413 0.55 -6.27 -11.25
C GLU A 413 0.39 -4.80 -11.58
N LYS A 414 0.99 -3.92 -10.79
CA LYS A 414 0.65 -2.50 -10.79
C LYS A 414 1.90 -1.67 -10.89
N LEU A 415 1.84 -0.65 -11.74
CA LEU A 415 2.71 0.52 -11.65
C LEU A 415 2.10 1.50 -10.67
N THR A 416 2.87 1.91 -9.70
CA THR A 416 2.43 2.91 -8.73
C THR A 416 3.45 4.04 -8.63
N GLY A 417 3.05 5.20 -9.10
CA GLY A 417 3.85 6.42 -8.97
C GLY A 417 2.96 7.58 -8.54
N GLU A 418 3.49 8.49 -7.73
CA GLU A 418 2.76 9.65 -7.17
C GLU A 418 1.43 9.25 -6.49
N GLY A 419 1.40 8.05 -5.86
CA GLY A 419 0.20 7.49 -5.24
C GLY A 419 -0.90 7.04 -6.19
N VAL A 420 -0.65 7.05 -7.49
CA VAL A 420 -1.58 6.59 -8.52
C VAL A 420 -1.12 5.23 -9.03
N THR A 421 -2.05 4.30 -9.09
CA THR A 421 -1.80 2.92 -9.51
C THR A 421 -2.46 2.65 -10.86
N PHE A 422 -1.69 2.14 -11.82
CA PHE A 422 -2.17 1.64 -13.10
C PHE A 422 -2.00 0.13 -13.19
N VAL A 423 -2.94 -0.53 -13.83
CA VAL A 423 -2.94 -1.99 -14.00
C VAL A 423 -2.41 -2.35 -15.39
N ASN A 424 -1.53 -3.34 -15.47
CA ASN A 424 -0.80 -3.76 -16.69
C ASN A 424 -1.63 -3.85 -17.98
N THR A 425 -2.87 -4.26 -17.89
CA THR A 425 -3.70 -4.54 -19.07
C THR A 425 -4.12 -3.29 -19.87
N ASP A 426 -4.18 -2.10 -19.25
CA ASP A 426 -4.46 -0.86 -19.96
C ASP A 426 -3.26 -0.42 -20.80
N PHE A 427 -2.07 -0.61 -20.25
CA PHE A 427 -0.84 -0.33 -20.97
C PHE A 427 -0.65 -1.24 -22.17
N VAL A 428 -0.95 -2.54 -22.03
CA VAL A 428 -0.82 -3.51 -23.13
C VAL A 428 -1.64 -3.08 -24.32
N TRP A 429 -2.93 -2.74 -24.10
CA TRP A 429 -3.80 -2.30 -25.20
C TRP A 429 -3.33 -0.97 -25.84
N ILE A 430 -2.86 -0.02 -25.03
CA ILE A 430 -2.34 1.24 -25.56
C ILE A 430 -1.06 1.00 -26.37
N ILE A 431 -0.12 0.23 -25.82
CA ILE A 431 1.20 0.00 -26.40
C ILE A 431 1.11 -0.90 -27.62
N GLU A 432 0.36 -2.00 -27.55
CA GLU A 432 0.30 -2.99 -28.63
C GLU A 432 -0.66 -2.62 -29.77
N LYS A 433 -1.66 -1.76 -29.48
CA LYS A 433 -2.69 -1.44 -30.45
C LYS A 433 -2.78 0.05 -30.76
N LYS A 434 -2.98 0.90 -29.75
CA LYS A 434 -3.29 2.31 -30.01
C LYS A 434 -2.12 3.14 -30.51
N LEU A 435 -0.94 2.94 -29.95
CA LEU A 435 0.24 3.65 -30.43
C LEU A 435 0.64 3.22 -31.86
N PRO A 436 0.67 1.91 -32.20
CA PRO A 436 0.88 1.47 -33.59
C PRO A 436 -0.17 2.01 -34.57
N GLU A 437 -1.46 2.01 -34.21
CA GLU A 437 -2.54 2.57 -35.05
C GLU A 437 -2.34 4.06 -35.36
N MET A 438 -1.80 4.84 -34.43
CA MET A 438 -1.68 6.29 -34.57
C MET A 438 -0.34 6.77 -35.11
N PHE A 439 0.73 6.07 -34.82
CA PHE A 439 2.10 6.50 -35.14
C PHE A 439 2.84 5.53 -36.06
N GLY A 440 2.21 4.41 -36.44
CA GLY A 440 2.81 3.37 -37.27
C GLY A 440 3.69 2.39 -36.48
N GLY A 441 4.33 1.48 -37.20
CA GLY A 441 5.13 0.41 -36.62
C GLY A 441 4.29 -0.79 -36.15
N ALA A 442 4.93 -1.70 -35.44
CA ALA A 442 4.33 -2.90 -34.89
C ALA A 442 4.17 -2.78 -33.36
N SER A 443 3.41 -3.68 -32.75
CA SER A 443 3.24 -3.77 -31.28
C SER A 443 4.58 -3.88 -30.53
N THR A 444 5.58 -4.52 -31.14
CA THR A 444 6.94 -4.69 -30.60
C THR A 444 7.85 -3.46 -30.74
N ASP A 445 7.38 -2.41 -31.42
CA ASP A 445 8.13 -1.16 -31.55
C ASP A 445 7.88 -0.17 -30.41
N TYR A 446 7.03 -0.54 -29.47
CA TYR A 446 6.66 0.27 -28.30
C TYR A 446 6.82 -0.55 -27.03
N GLN A 447 7.38 0.06 -25.99
CA GLN A 447 7.55 -0.57 -24.69
C GLN A 447 7.52 0.47 -23.58
N LEU A 448 6.82 0.20 -22.50
CA LEU A 448 6.83 1.02 -21.31
C LEU A 448 7.82 0.43 -20.30
N VAL A 449 8.70 1.28 -19.78
CA VAL A 449 9.70 0.91 -18.78
C VAL A 449 9.52 1.76 -17.55
N GLU A 450 9.42 1.13 -16.39
CA GLU A 450 9.48 1.84 -15.13
C GLU A 450 10.94 2.12 -14.77
N GLU A 451 11.24 3.36 -14.42
CA GLU A 451 12.55 3.80 -13.95
C GLU A 451 12.43 4.64 -12.69
N GLU A 452 13.38 4.50 -11.80
CA GLU A 452 13.57 5.41 -10.69
C GLU A 452 14.60 6.47 -11.08
N GLY A 453 14.21 7.74 -11.05
CA GLY A 453 15.11 8.85 -11.32
C GLY A 453 16.20 8.95 -10.24
N ARG A 454 17.27 9.70 -10.51
CA ARG A 454 18.38 9.92 -9.55
C ARG A 454 17.92 10.50 -8.22
N ASN A 455 16.76 11.15 -8.19
CA ASN A 455 16.10 11.74 -7.03
C ASN A 455 15.05 10.79 -6.37
N GLY A 456 15.03 9.52 -6.74
CA GLY A 456 14.07 8.54 -6.23
C GLY A 456 12.64 8.71 -6.73
N ILE A 457 12.36 9.67 -7.62
CA ILE A 457 11.03 9.85 -8.19
C ILE A 457 10.82 8.85 -9.33
N PRO A 458 9.72 8.07 -9.32
CA PRO A 458 9.45 7.13 -10.38
C PRO A 458 9.09 7.86 -11.67
N HIS A 459 9.63 7.39 -12.78
CA HIS A 459 9.32 7.83 -14.13
C HIS A 459 8.93 6.63 -14.98
N LEU A 460 8.05 6.87 -15.94
CA LEU A 460 7.76 5.92 -17.00
C LEU A 460 8.46 6.37 -18.27
N ARG A 461 9.32 5.53 -18.76
CA ARG A 461 9.96 5.73 -20.06
C ARG A 461 9.22 4.93 -21.11
N LEU A 462 8.60 5.61 -22.05
CA LEU A 462 7.98 5.00 -23.22
C LEU A 462 9.01 4.92 -24.34
N LEU A 463 9.55 3.73 -24.55
CA LEU A 463 10.47 3.44 -25.65
C LEU A 463 9.67 3.39 -26.95
N VAL A 464 10.13 4.12 -27.94
CA VAL A 464 9.60 4.09 -29.31
C VAL A 464 10.74 3.75 -30.26
N SER A 465 10.68 2.59 -30.89
CA SER A 465 11.71 2.11 -31.81
C SER A 465 12.02 3.15 -32.89
N PRO A 466 13.31 3.37 -33.24
CA PRO A 466 13.66 4.19 -34.37
C PRO A 466 13.02 3.74 -35.71
N ARG A 467 12.60 2.47 -35.80
CA ARG A 467 11.91 1.92 -37.00
C ARG A 467 10.56 2.57 -37.28
N VAL A 468 9.91 3.15 -36.28
CA VAL A 468 8.62 3.87 -36.43
C VAL A 468 8.75 5.16 -37.27
N GLY A 469 9.99 5.55 -37.62
CA GLY A 469 10.22 6.79 -38.39
C GLY A 469 10.19 8.03 -37.49
N LYS A 470 9.95 9.19 -38.08
CA LYS A 470 9.86 10.45 -37.32
C LYS A 470 8.50 10.55 -36.62
N VAL A 471 8.51 10.70 -35.31
CA VAL A 471 7.34 10.95 -34.49
C VAL A 471 7.57 12.16 -33.60
N ASP A 472 6.50 12.87 -33.28
CA ASP A 472 6.50 13.91 -32.25
C ASP A 472 6.36 13.23 -30.88
N GLU A 473 7.42 13.24 -30.09
CA GLU A 473 7.51 12.59 -28.79
C GLU A 473 6.49 13.17 -27.80
N ALA A 474 6.25 14.48 -27.83
CA ALA A 474 5.23 15.13 -26.98
C ALA A 474 3.84 14.61 -27.35
N ARG A 475 3.53 14.50 -28.64
CA ARG A 475 2.26 13.96 -29.11
C ARG A 475 2.08 12.48 -28.78
N VAL A 476 3.15 11.69 -28.76
CA VAL A 476 3.12 10.29 -28.31
C VAL A 476 2.78 10.22 -26.82
N ALA A 477 3.44 11.03 -25.99
CA ALA A 477 3.17 11.11 -24.55
C ALA A 477 1.72 11.56 -24.25
N GLU A 478 1.26 12.62 -24.93
CA GLU A 478 -0.13 13.11 -24.81
C GLU A 478 -1.15 12.04 -25.22
N THR A 479 -0.87 11.32 -26.31
CA THR A 479 -1.74 10.25 -26.79
C THR A 479 -1.80 9.11 -25.77
N PHE A 480 -0.66 8.68 -25.25
CA PHE A 480 -0.61 7.67 -24.20
C PHE A 480 -1.44 8.09 -22.99
N LEU A 481 -1.23 9.29 -22.47
CA LEU A 481 -2.01 9.86 -21.36
C LEU A 481 -3.50 10.00 -21.67
N LYS A 482 -3.85 10.37 -22.90
CA LYS A 482 -5.26 10.48 -23.35
C LYS A 482 -5.99 9.15 -23.29
N TYR A 483 -5.36 8.08 -23.74
CA TYR A 483 -5.96 6.75 -23.71
C TYR A 483 -5.96 6.13 -22.31
N LEU A 484 -5.01 6.49 -21.46
CA LEU A 484 -5.10 6.20 -20.02
C LEU A 484 -6.32 6.88 -19.36
N LYS A 485 -6.70 8.08 -19.83
CA LYS A 485 -7.91 8.79 -19.36
C LYS A 485 -9.21 8.15 -19.81
N GLY A 486 -9.21 7.62 -21.03
CA GLY A 486 -10.44 7.27 -21.77
C GLY A 486 -11.02 5.89 -21.49
N ALA A 487 -10.30 5.00 -20.81
CA ALA A 487 -10.78 3.67 -20.47
C ALA A 487 -11.64 3.70 -19.20
N GLU A 488 -12.91 4.11 -19.31
CA GLU A 488 -13.96 4.09 -18.27
C GLU A 488 -13.56 4.64 -16.87
N ALA A 489 -12.58 5.53 -16.84
CA ALA A 489 -12.03 6.09 -15.62
C ALA A 489 -12.95 7.13 -15.00
N GLN A 490 -13.93 6.69 -14.25
CA GLN A 490 -14.61 7.57 -13.31
C GLN A 490 -13.62 8.03 -12.23
N SER A 491 -13.29 9.30 -12.25
CA SER A 491 -12.66 10.12 -11.20
C SER A 491 -11.20 9.86 -10.78
N TRP A 492 -10.70 8.62 -10.63
CA TRP A 492 -9.28 8.39 -10.31
C TRP A 492 -8.38 8.50 -11.55
N GLY A 493 -8.82 8.02 -12.70
CA GLY A 493 -8.08 8.15 -13.95
C GLY A 493 -7.82 9.61 -14.32
N GLU A 494 -8.81 10.49 -14.12
CA GLU A 494 -8.65 11.94 -14.36
C GLU A 494 -7.64 12.55 -13.39
N ALA A 495 -7.77 12.30 -12.08
CA ALA A 495 -6.88 12.84 -11.07
C ALA A 495 -5.45 12.29 -11.22
N GLY A 496 -5.30 10.99 -11.42
CA GLY A 496 -4.01 10.35 -11.62
C GLY A 496 -3.30 10.83 -12.87
N THR A 497 -4.02 10.98 -13.97
CA THR A 497 -3.44 11.50 -15.22
C THR A 497 -3.03 12.97 -15.09
N VAL A 498 -3.79 13.78 -14.35
CA VAL A 498 -3.41 15.17 -14.04
C VAL A 498 -2.11 15.18 -13.23
N MET A 499 -1.98 14.35 -12.19
CA MET A 499 -0.77 14.24 -11.38
C MET A 499 0.43 13.79 -12.20
N TRP A 500 0.29 12.78 -13.06
CA TRP A 500 1.37 12.30 -13.92
C TRP A 500 1.76 13.29 -15.01
N SER A 501 0.80 14.02 -15.57
CA SER A 501 1.07 15.12 -16.49
C SER A 501 1.86 16.25 -15.80
N GLN A 502 1.50 16.60 -14.57
CA GLN A 502 2.19 17.62 -13.78
C GLN A 502 3.60 17.18 -13.36
N SER A 503 3.78 15.90 -13.03
CA SER A 503 5.06 15.37 -12.56
C SER A 503 6.08 15.18 -13.67
N GLY A 504 5.69 15.24 -14.96
CA GLY A 504 6.55 14.85 -16.07
C GLY A 504 6.94 13.37 -16.01
N ALA A 505 6.08 12.55 -15.40
CA ALA A 505 6.36 11.14 -15.11
C ALA A 505 6.53 10.28 -16.36
N ILE A 506 6.04 10.74 -17.54
CA ILE A 506 6.17 10.01 -18.80
C ILE A 506 7.19 10.70 -19.70
N ARG A 507 8.23 9.97 -20.05
CA ARG A 507 9.26 10.38 -21.02
C ARG A 507 9.23 9.45 -22.22
N VAL A 508 9.11 10.01 -23.40
CA VAL A 508 9.26 9.25 -24.65
C VAL A 508 10.73 9.29 -25.06
N THR A 509 11.30 8.12 -25.39
CA THR A 509 12.68 8.01 -25.88
C THR A 509 12.72 7.17 -27.15
N ARG A 510 13.59 7.58 -28.07
CA ARG A 510 13.79 6.90 -29.36
C ARG A 510 14.84 5.81 -29.19
N GLU A 511 14.43 4.68 -28.63
CA GLU A 511 15.27 3.53 -28.32
C GLU A 511 14.62 2.23 -28.77
N ILE A 512 15.44 1.21 -29.05
CA ILE A 512 14.94 -0.12 -29.38
C ILE A 512 14.36 -0.75 -28.10
N PRO A 513 13.08 -1.22 -28.11
CA PRO A 513 12.52 -1.96 -27.03
C PRO A 513 13.38 -3.13 -26.57
N MET A 514 13.48 -3.32 -25.26
CA MET A 514 14.33 -4.32 -24.63
C MET A 514 13.71 -5.71 -24.77
N ALA A 515 14.52 -6.69 -25.21
CA ALA A 515 14.10 -8.09 -25.24
C ALA A 515 14.45 -8.80 -23.93
N THR A 516 13.61 -9.74 -23.52
CA THR A 516 13.91 -10.69 -22.45
C THR A 516 15.07 -11.62 -22.86
N ALA A 517 15.62 -12.36 -21.90
CA ALA A 517 16.65 -13.37 -22.17
C ALA A 517 16.19 -14.44 -23.21
N SER A 518 14.88 -14.67 -23.33
CA SER A 518 14.27 -15.54 -24.33
C SER A 518 13.98 -14.84 -25.67
N GLY A 519 14.38 -13.57 -25.84
CA GLY A 519 14.19 -12.80 -27.08
C GLY A 519 12.79 -12.20 -27.27
N LYS A 520 11.90 -12.28 -26.27
CA LYS A 520 10.58 -11.67 -26.33
C LYS A 520 10.63 -10.18 -25.96
N ILE A 521 9.96 -9.34 -26.74
CA ILE A 521 9.71 -7.94 -26.38
C ILE A 521 8.34 -7.89 -25.69
N LEU A 522 8.35 -7.51 -24.43
CA LEU A 522 7.13 -7.36 -23.63
C LEU A 522 6.67 -5.91 -23.71
N PRO A 523 5.36 -5.63 -23.75
CA PRO A 523 4.83 -4.27 -23.82
C PRO A 523 5.20 -3.44 -22.59
N PHE A 524 5.52 -4.12 -21.49
CA PHE A 524 5.86 -3.49 -20.24
C PHE A 524 7.04 -4.19 -19.57
N TYR A 525 8.00 -3.41 -19.07
CA TYR A 525 9.19 -3.89 -18.39
C TYR A 525 9.27 -3.26 -17.00
N LEU A 526 9.03 -4.10 -15.98
CA LEU A 526 9.24 -3.72 -14.57
C LEU A 526 10.74 -3.72 -14.26
N LEU A 527 11.20 -2.76 -13.48
CA LEU A 527 12.51 -2.84 -12.84
C LEU A 527 12.63 -4.19 -12.15
N LYS A 528 13.66 -4.96 -12.52
CA LYS A 528 13.91 -6.23 -11.84
C LYS A 528 13.98 -5.97 -10.35
N PRO A 529 13.26 -6.76 -9.52
CA PRO A 529 13.52 -6.74 -8.10
C PRO A 529 15.01 -6.97 -7.92
N GLN A 530 15.68 -6.11 -7.15
CA GLN A 530 17.07 -6.38 -6.77
C GLN A 530 17.08 -7.78 -6.17
N LYS A 531 17.86 -8.68 -6.76
CA LYS A 531 18.13 -10.00 -6.19
C LYS A 531 18.88 -9.81 -4.89
N ASN A 532 18.19 -9.54 -3.82
CA ASN A 532 18.68 -9.93 -2.52
C ASN A 532 18.47 -11.45 -2.45
N PRO A 533 19.54 -12.23 -2.23
CA PRO A 533 19.40 -13.66 -2.06
C PRO A 533 18.51 -13.88 -0.82
N ILE A 534 17.31 -14.42 -1.06
CA ILE A 534 16.43 -14.87 0.02
C ILE A 534 17.22 -15.94 0.77
N ARG A 535 17.73 -15.61 1.96
CA ARG A 535 18.24 -16.61 2.89
C ARG A 535 17.03 -17.35 3.43
N VAL A 536 16.68 -18.42 2.76
CA VAL A 536 15.82 -19.47 3.34
C VAL A 536 16.66 -20.13 4.45
N THR A 537 16.42 -19.74 5.69
CA THR A 537 16.89 -20.55 6.82
C THR A 537 15.97 -21.75 6.92
N PRO A 538 16.50 -23.00 6.79
CA PRO A 538 15.68 -24.17 7.00
C PRO A 538 15.26 -24.20 8.48
N HIS A 539 13.98 -24.30 8.74
CA HIS A 539 13.47 -24.65 10.06
C HIS A 539 13.96 -26.06 10.39
N THR A 540 14.98 -26.16 11.21
CA THR A 540 15.32 -27.42 11.89
C THR A 540 14.26 -27.69 12.95
N THR A 541 13.38 -28.61 12.63
CA THR A 541 12.56 -29.32 13.63
C THR A 541 13.50 -30.05 14.59
N GLY A 542 13.37 -29.75 15.87
CA GLY A 542 14.13 -30.38 16.94
C GLY A 542 13.85 -31.87 17.05
N GLY A 543 14.90 -32.62 17.23
CA GLY A 543 14.90 -34.03 17.63
C GLY A 543 16.22 -34.35 18.29
N ALA A 544 16.15 -34.82 19.48
CA ALA A 544 17.15 -34.91 20.51
C ALA A 544 18.26 -35.96 20.31
N TYR A 545 19.34 -35.76 21.07
CA TYR A 545 20.34 -36.71 21.62
C TYR A 545 21.43 -37.28 20.70
N GLY A 546 22.68 -37.02 21.11
CA GLY A 546 23.83 -37.83 20.78
C GLY A 546 25.18 -37.11 21.01
N ILE A 547 25.76 -37.33 22.18
CA ILE A 547 27.11 -36.96 22.58
C ILE A 547 28.13 -37.75 21.74
N SER A 548 29.20 -37.16 21.21
CA SER A 548 30.56 -37.72 21.27
C SER A 548 31.58 -36.89 20.49
N SER A 549 32.56 -36.40 21.25
CA SER A 549 34.02 -36.33 21.10
C SER A 549 34.67 -35.76 19.84
N ALA A 550 35.38 -34.70 20.13
CA ALA A 550 36.68 -34.23 19.67
C ALA A 550 37.48 -35.05 18.65
N LYS A 551 38.06 -34.35 17.64
CA LYS A 551 39.53 -34.37 17.41
C LYS A 551 39.95 -33.22 16.50
N ASN A 552 40.97 -32.54 16.98
CA ASN A 552 41.84 -31.62 16.23
C ASN A 552 42.49 -32.31 15.06
N GLU A 553 42.77 -31.56 14.01
CA GLU A 553 44.09 -31.60 13.34
C GLU A 553 44.36 -30.29 12.62
N GLU A 554 45.40 -29.62 13.13
CA GLU A 554 46.20 -28.60 12.45
C GLU A 554 46.97 -29.21 11.28
N THR A 555 47.33 -28.41 10.32
CA THR A 555 48.70 -28.24 9.73
C THR A 555 48.56 -27.43 8.47
N SER A 556 49.11 -26.28 8.46
CA SER A 556 50.47 -25.82 8.08
C SER A 556 50.65 -25.81 6.54
N ALA A 557 51.05 -24.79 5.96
CA ALA A 557 52.16 -23.88 5.96
C ALA A 557 52.51 -23.49 4.53
N GLU A 558 52.71 -22.22 4.35
CA GLU A 558 53.94 -21.56 3.85
C GLU A 558 54.42 -21.73 2.43
N ARG A 559 54.70 -20.56 1.87
CA ARG A 559 55.87 -20.08 1.10
C ARG A 559 55.73 -20.10 -0.43
N ASN A 560 56.15 -19.12 -1.16
CA ASN A 560 57.25 -18.14 -1.19
C ASN A 560 56.93 -17.11 -2.28
N VAL A 561 57.10 -15.87 -2.10
CA VAL A 561 58.27 -14.97 -2.20
C VAL A 561 59.01 -14.95 -3.55
N SER A 562 59.14 -13.75 -4.00
CA SER A 562 60.16 -13.07 -4.83
C SER A 562 59.80 -12.91 -6.28
N ALA A 563 59.93 -11.80 -6.85
CA ALA A 563 60.71 -10.55 -6.80
C ALA A 563 61.31 -10.28 -8.20
N ILE A 564 61.41 -8.97 -8.49
CA ILE A 564 62.33 -8.34 -9.45
C ILE A 564 61.85 -8.41 -10.92
N GLY A 565 61.63 -7.38 -11.67
CA GLY A 565 62.23 -6.06 -11.76
C GLY A 565 62.33 -5.70 -13.23
N SER A 566 61.96 -4.57 -13.55
CA SER A 566 62.51 -3.52 -14.39
C SER A 566 61.41 -2.54 -14.85
#